data_4af260aa8375a32b9a37c178740e6dd0
#
_entry.id   4af260aa8375a32b9a37c178740e6dd0
#
_cell.length_a   1.000
_cell.length_b   1.000
_cell.length_c   1.000
_cell.angle_alpha   90.00
_cell.angle_beta   90.00
_cell.angle_gamma   90.00
#
_symmetry.space_group_name_H-M   'P 1'
#
loop_
_entity.id
_entity.type
_entity.pdbx_description
1 polymer ?
#
loop_
_entity_poly.entity_id
_entity_poly.type
_entity_poly.pdbx_seq_one_letter_code
_entity_poly.pdbx_strand_id
1 'polypeptide(L)'
;LALHNQNTFHWHLSDDQGWRIEIKKYPELTQIGSKRKETVIGHNSGTYDGKEYGGFYTQDQIRDVINYAAERHITIIPEIDMPGHQLAALATYPELGCTGGPYDVWGQWGVADDVICAGNEKSMQFLEDVLSEVIDLFPSEYIHVGGDECPKVRWEKCPKCQARIKAEGIKGDKKHSAEEYLQSYVISRMEKFVESKGRHI
;
A
#
# COMPACT_ATOMS: atom_id res chain seq x y z
N LEU A 1 18.93 -11.64 -10.69
CA LEU A 1 19.01 -10.38 -11.44
C LEU A 1 20.41 -10.15 -12.01
N ALA A 2 21.48 -10.08 -11.19
CA ALA A 2 22.84 -9.82 -11.65
C ALA A 2 23.31 -10.80 -12.74
N LEU A 3 23.02 -12.10 -12.61
CA LEU A 3 23.33 -13.11 -13.63
C LEU A 3 22.66 -12.89 -14.99
N HIS A 4 21.58 -12.10 -15.01
CA HIS A 4 20.81 -11.75 -16.20
C HIS A 4 21.03 -10.29 -16.65
N ASN A 5 22.09 -9.64 -16.15
CA ASN A 5 22.40 -8.22 -16.44
C ASN A 5 21.26 -7.25 -16.14
N GLN A 6 20.44 -7.56 -15.14
CA GLN A 6 19.41 -6.68 -14.64
C GLN A 6 19.97 -5.87 -13.47
N ASN A 7 19.71 -4.57 -13.46
CA ASN A 7 20.26 -3.63 -12.49
C ASN A 7 19.20 -2.96 -11.59
N THR A 8 17.95 -3.37 -11.70
CA THR A 8 16.85 -2.83 -10.90
C THR A 8 15.98 -3.95 -10.38
N PHE A 9 15.64 -3.87 -9.09
CA PHE A 9 14.72 -4.78 -8.42
C PHE A 9 13.55 -3.98 -7.87
N HIS A 10 12.36 -4.19 -8.41
CA HIS A 10 11.12 -3.68 -7.88
C HIS A 10 10.63 -4.63 -6.79
N TRP A 11 10.49 -4.12 -5.56
CA TRP A 11 10.13 -4.92 -4.39
C TRP A 11 8.77 -4.50 -3.84
N HIS A 12 7.74 -5.28 -4.16
CA HIS A 12 6.37 -5.10 -3.72
C HIS A 12 6.22 -5.57 -2.25
N LEU A 13 5.96 -4.66 -1.33
CA LEU A 13 6.07 -4.91 0.11
C LEU A 13 4.74 -4.79 0.88
N SER A 14 3.64 -4.42 0.20
CA SER A 14 2.31 -4.36 0.80
C SER A 14 1.24 -4.74 -0.20
N ASP A 15 0.23 -5.51 0.26
CA ASP A 15 -0.92 -5.90 -0.55
C ASP A 15 -2.07 -6.35 0.37
N ASP A 16 -3.24 -6.63 -0.19
CA ASP A 16 -4.43 -7.15 0.49
C ASP A 16 -4.17 -8.44 1.27
N GLN A 17 -3.23 -9.28 0.77
CA GLN A 17 -2.89 -10.59 1.32
C GLN A 17 -1.78 -10.55 2.37
N GLY A 18 -1.23 -9.37 2.66
CA GLY A 18 -0.29 -9.19 3.76
C GLY A 18 0.65 -8.00 3.63
N TRP A 19 1.02 -7.47 4.77
CA TRP A 19 2.00 -6.41 4.94
C TRP A 19 3.39 -7.00 5.20
N ARG A 20 4.43 -6.61 4.45
CA ARG A 20 5.71 -7.32 4.44
C ARG A 20 6.91 -6.51 4.91
N ILE A 21 6.73 -5.25 5.33
CA ILE A 21 7.82 -4.38 5.78
C ILE A 21 7.57 -3.88 7.21
N GLU A 22 8.60 -3.94 8.05
CA GLU A 22 8.55 -3.33 9.39
C GLU A 22 8.49 -1.80 9.28
N ILE A 23 7.44 -1.22 9.88
CA ILE A 23 7.27 0.21 10.09
C ILE A 23 7.26 0.46 11.60
N LYS A 24 8.29 1.10 12.12
CA LYS A 24 8.47 1.25 13.58
C LYS A 24 7.39 2.11 14.22
N LYS A 25 6.90 3.11 13.48
CA LYS A 25 5.78 3.95 13.94
C LYS A 25 4.47 3.19 14.02
N TYR A 26 4.31 2.13 13.23
CA TYR A 26 3.10 1.31 13.14
C TYR A 26 3.43 -0.19 13.32
N PRO A 27 3.88 -0.62 14.52
CA PRO A 27 4.41 -1.97 14.74
C PRO A 27 3.35 -3.07 14.53
N GLU A 28 2.08 -2.75 14.71
CA GLU A 28 0.99 -3.72 14.53
C GLU A 28 0.82 -4.14 13.07
N LEU A 29 1.31 -3.36 12.08
CA LEU A 29 1.33 -3.77 10.67
C LEU A 29 2.02 -5.11 10.45
N THR A 30 3.09 -5.38 11.20
CA THR A 30 3.80 -6.65 11.13
C THR A 30 3.30 -7.68 12.15
N GLN A 31 2.67 -7.26 13.24
CA GLN A 31 2.10 -8.18 14.23
C GLN A 31 0.77 -8.79 13.76
N ILE A 32 -0.05 -8.02 13.08
CA ILE A 32 -1.39 -8.37 12.59
C ILE A 32 -1.39 -8.46 11.06
N GLY A 33 -1.08 -7.35 10.38
CA GLY A 33 -1.20 -7.21 8.93
C GLY A 33 -0.30 -8.14 8.12
N SER A 34 0.77 -8.69 8.72
CA SER A 34 1.65 -9.65 8.04
C SER A 34 1.09 -11.07 7.97
N LYS A 35 -0.04 -11.35 8.64
CA LYS A 35 -0.57 -12.70 8.81
C LYS A 35 -1.97 -12.82 8.24
N ARG A 36 -2.25 -13.90 7.53
CA ARG A 36 -3.60 -14.30 7.11
C ARG A 36 -3.95 -15.67 7.66
N LYS A 37 -5.21 -15.90 7.93
CA LYS A 37 -5.72 -17.13 8.59
C LYS A 37 -5.49 -18.39 7.76
N GLU A 38 -5.61 -18.25 6.44
CA GLU A 38 -5.52 -19.34 5.48
C GLU A 38 -5.27 -18.82 4.08
N THR A 39 -4.90 -19.70 3.17
CA THR A 39 -4.66 -19.35 1.75
C THR A 39 -5.54 -20.20 0.85
N VAL A 40 -6.14 -19.58 -0.17
CA VAL A 40 -6.92 -20.29 -1.18
C VAL A 40 -6.03 -21.26 -1.97
N ILE A 41 -6.54 -22.47 -2.19
CA ILE A 41 -5.86 -23.47 -3.02
C ILE A 41 -6.22 -23.21 -4.49
N GLY A 42 -5.19 -22.97 -5.31
CA GLY A 42 -5.39 -22.59 -6.71
C GLY A 42 -5.96 -21.19 -6.87
N HIS A 43 -6.60 -20.92 -8.01
CA HIS A 43 -7.15 -19.58 -8.31
C HIS A 43 -8.63 -19.49 -7.89
N ASN A 44 -8.86 -19.02 -6.66
CA ASN A 44 -10.21 -18.78 -6.10
C ASN A 44 -11.16 -19.98 -6.19
N SER A 45 -10.68 -21.17 -5.88
CA SER A 45 -11.48 -22.41 -5.92
C SER A 45 -12.60 -22.47 -4.86
N GLY A 46 -12.57 -21.55 -3.88
CA GLY A 46 -13.45 -21.61 -2.70
C GLY A 46 -12.97 -22.62 -1.65
N THR A 47 -11.85 -23.29 -1.90
CA THR A 47 -11.21 -24.22 -0.93
C THR A 47 -9.95 -23.58 -0.37
N TYR A 48 -9.76 -23.65 0.94
CA TYR A 48 -8.63 -23.05 1.64
C TYR A 48 -7.78 -24.13 2.31
N ASP A 49 -6.50 -23.82 2.55
CA ASP A 49 -5.55 -24.75 3.16
C ASP A 49 -5.70 -24.86 4.69
N GLY A 50 -6.49 -23.97 5.31
CA GLY A 50 -6.73 -23.92 6.76
C GLY A 50 -5.47 -23.67 7.59
N LYS A 51 -4.42 -23.08 7.00
CA LYS A 51 -3.14 -22.82 7.65
C LYS A 51 -2.84 -21.35 7.68
N GLU A 52 -2.50 -20.84 8.87
CA GLU A 52 -1.97 -19.48 8.99
C GLU A 52 -0.70 -19.35 8.15
N TYR A 53 -0.64 -18.26 7.36
CA TYR A 53 0.53 -17.86 6.61
C TYR A 53 0.91 -16.43 6.97
N GLY A 54 2.21 -16.18 7.17
CA GLY A 54 2.67 -14.84 7.48
C GLY A 54 4.18 -14.72 7.42
N GLY A 55 4.62 -13.48 7.53
CA GLY A 55 6.03 -13.12 7.56
C GLY A 55 6.23 -11.69 7.07
N PHE A 56 7.32 -11.09 7.48
CA PHE A 56 7.72 -9.75 7.09
C PHE A 56 9.24 -9.63 7.16
N TYR A 57 9.76 -8.55 6.61
CA TYR A 57 11.17 -8.20 6.72
C TYR A 57 11.35 -7.11 7.77
N THR A 58 12.26 -7.32 8.70
CA THR A 58 12.72 -6.25 9.60
C THR A 58 13.51 -5.21 8.80
N GLN A 59 13.59 -3.99 9.33
CA GLN A 59 14.41 -2.94 8.69
C GLN A 59 15.89 -3.34 8.58
N ASP A 60 16.41 -4.13 9.53
CA ASP A 60 17.78 -4.63 9.46
C ASP A 60 17.96 -5.65 8.33
N GLN A 61 17.02 -6.59 8.17
CA GLN A 61 17.03 -7.52 7.02
C GLN A 61 16.94 -6.77 5.68
N ILE A 62 16.15 -5.71 5.62
CA ILE A 62 16.05 -4.87 4.41
C ILE A 62 17.38 -4.17 4.12
N ARG A 63 18.06 -3.62 5.14
CA ARG A 63 19.40 -3.03 4.98
C ARG A 63 20.41 -4.05 4.46
N ASP A 64 20.37 -5.29 4.96
CA ASP A 64 21.23 -6.36 4.46
C ASP A 64 20.98 -6.65 2.99
N VAL A 65 19.70 -6.70 2.57
CA VAL A 65 19.32 -6.91 1.16
C VAL A 65 19.78 -5.73 0.29
N ILE A 66 19.61 -4.50 0.76
CA ILE A 66 20.05 -3.28 0.05
C ILE A 66 21.57 -3.31 -0.15
N ASN A 67 22.35 -3.63 0.90
CA ASN A 67 23.80 -3.72 0.82
C ASN A 67 24.24 -4.82 -0.15
N TYR A 68 23.63 -6.00 -0.07
CA TYR A 68 23.90 -7.11 -0.98
C TYR A 68 23.59 -6.77 -2.45
N ALA A 69 22.51 -6.01 -2.69
CA ALA A 69 22.14 -5.54 -4.02
C ALA A 69 23.14 -4.47 -4.54
N ALA A 70 23.55 -3.55 -3.68
CA ALA A 70 24.49 -2.48 -4.02
C ALA A 70 25.87 -3.04 -4.47
N GLU A 71 26.37 -4.07 -3.80
CA GLU A 71 27.60 -4.79 -4.22
C GLU A 71 27.51 -5.37 -5.64
N ARG A 72 26.30 -5.52 -6.16
CA ARG A 72 25.99 -6.08 -7.49
C ARG A 72 25.45 -5.04 -8.46
N HIS A 73 25.55 -3.76 -8.10
CA HIS A 73 25.04 -2.64 -8.89
C HIS A 73 23.54 -2.76 -9.20
N ILE A 74 22.77 -3.30 -8.24
CA ILE A 74 21.32 -3.39 -8.34
C ILE A 74 20.68 -2.34 -7.43
N THR A 75 19.85 -1.48 -8.01
CA THR A 75 18.98 -0.55 -7.28
C THR A 75 17.70 -1.26 -6.88
N ILE A 76 17.29 -1.11 -5.63
CA ILE A 76 16.01 -1.62 -5.15
C ILE A 76 15.01 -0.47 -5.09
N ILE A 77 13.92 -0.59 -5.84
CA ILE A 77 12.77 0.32 -5.79
C ILE A 77 11.70 -0.34 -4.91
N PRO A 78 11.45 0.16 -3.69
CA PRO A 78 10.38 -0.37 -2.85
C PRO A 78 9.02 0.08 -3.34
N GLU A 79 8.01 -0.78 -3.18
CA GLU A 79 6.63 -0.42 -3.39
C GLU A 79 5.80 -0.56 -2.13
N ILE A 80 5.05 0.52 -1.84
CA ILE A 80 3.92 0.53 -0.91
C ILE A 80 2.71 0.93 -1.74
N ASP A 81 1.89 -0.04 -2.08
CA ASP A 81 0.73 0.19 -2.93
C ASP A 81 -0.35 1.00 -2.20
N MET A 82 -0.95 1.96 -2.90
CA MET A 82 -1.97 2.85 -2.34
C MET A 82 -2.76 3.55 -3.46
N PRO A 83 -4.03 3.91 -3.22
CA PRO A 83 -4.82 3.71 -2.02
C PRO A 83 -5.58 2.37 -2.00
N GLY A 84 -5.53 1.59 -3.08
CA GLY A 84 -5.96 0.20 -3.16
C GLY A 84 -4.95 -0.76 -2.51
N HIS A 85 -5.25 -2.05 -2.51
CA HIS A 85 -4.37 -3.12 -2.00
C HIS A 85 -3.85 -2.88 -0.57
N GLN A 86 -4.69 -2.27 0.27
CA GLN A 86 -4.35 -1.90 1.65
C GLN A 86 -5.13 -2.67 2.71
N LEU A 87 -5.79 -3.78 2.34
CA LEU A 87 -6.64 -4.51 3.28
C LEU A 87 -5.87 -5.04 4.49
N ALA A 88 -4.59 -5.41 4.31
CA ALA A 88 -3.72 -5.79 5.43
C ALA A 88 -3.50 -4.64 6.43
N ALA A 89 -3.33 -3.41 5.95
CA ALA A 89 -3.25 -2.22 6.81
C ALA A 89 -4.60 -1.91 7.47
N LEU A 90 -5.70 -2.05 6.73
CA LEU A 90 -7.05 -1.84 7.24
C LEU A 90 -7.44 -2.89 8.29
N ALA A 91 -7.03 -4.15 8.13
CA ALA A 91 -7.23 -5.20 9.13
C ALA A 91 -6.49 -4.88 10.44
N THR A 92 -5.41 -4.10 10.36
CA THR A 92 -4.61 -3.66 11.50
C THR A 92 -5.18 -2.38 12.11
N TYR A 93 -5.50 -1.38 11.30
CA TYR A 93 -6.01 -0.06 11.70
C TYR A 93 -7.33 0.25 10.97
N PRO A 94 -8.45 -0.31 11.45
CA PRO A 94 -9.73 -0.23 10.73
C PRO A 94 -10.25 1.20 10.51
N GLU A 95 -9.85 2.14 11.35
CA GLU A 95 -10.22 3.55 11.25
C GLU A 95 -9.66 4.25 10.01
N LEU A 96 -8.67 3.65 9.33
CA LEU A 96 -8.11 4.16 8.07
C LEU A 96 -9.02 3.90 6.87
N GLY A 97 -9.96 2.95 7.00
CA GLY A 97 -10.93 2.62 5.96
C GLY A 97 -12.21 3.46 6.02
N CYS A 98 -13.01 3.37 4.97
CA CYS A 98 -14.27 4.12 4.87
C CYS A 98 -15.36 3.62 5.81
N THR A 99 -15.40 2.31 6.08
CA THR A 99 -16.44 1.65 6.89
C THR A 99 -16.05 1.51 8.36
N GLY A 100 -14.75 1.62 8.69
CA GLY A 100 -14.23 1.39 10.05
C GLY A 100 -14.15 -0.09 10.44
N GLY A 101 -14.27 -1.00 9.48
CA GLY A 101 -14.15 -2.44 9.68
C GLY A 101 -15.40 -3.14 10.29
N PRO A 102 -15.25 -4.35 10.79
CA PRO A 102 -13.97 -5.10 10.84
C PRO A 102 -13.46 -5.54 9.46
N TYR A 103 -12.15 -5.70 9.34
CA TYR A 103 -11.48 -6.21 8.15
C TYR A 103 -10.60 -7.39 8.51
N ASP A 104 -10.39 -8.29 7.55
CA ASP A 104 -9.45 -9.41 7.66
C ASP A 104 -8.39 -9.30 6.56
N VAL A 105 -7.17 -9.74 6.85
CA VAL A 105 -6.13 -9.91 5.83
C VAL A 105 -6.57 -11.00 4.85
N TRP A 106 -6.54 -10.72 3.56
CA TRP A 106 -7.11 -11.64 2.57
C TRP A 106 -6.31 -12.93 2.39
N GLY A 107 -7.04 -14.03 2.26
CA GLY A 107 -6.50 -15.34 1.91
C GLY A 107 -6.75 -15.76 0.46
N GLN A 108 -7.19 -14.86 -0.42
CA GLN A 108 -7.58 -15.18 -1.79
C GLN A 108 -7.01 -14.20 -2.82
N TRP A 109 -7.11 -14.55 -4.09
CA TRP A 109 -6.78 -13.68 -5.20
C TRP A 109 -7.89 -12.65 -5.44
N GLY A 110 -7.50 -11.50 -5.97
CA GLY A 110 -8.45 -10.49 -6.43
C GLY A 110 -8.17 -9.11 -5.84
N VAL A 111 -9.14 -8.22 -6.01
CA VAL A 111 -9.09 -6.81 -5.61
C VAL A 111 -10.14 -6.58 -4.54
N ALA A 112 -9.72 -6.13 -3.36
CA ALA A 112 -10.64 -5.83 -2.27
C ALA A 112 -11.38 -4.51 -2.53
N ASP A 113 -12.68 -4.48 -2.24
CA ASP A 113 -13.49 -3.24 -2.31
C ASP A 113 -13.08 -2.21 -1.26
N ASP A 114 -12.50 -2.66 -0.15
CA ASP A 114 -12.10 -1.81 0.95
C ASP A 114 -10.71 -1.25 0.72
N VAL A 115 -10.65 0.07 0.61
CA VAL A 115 -9.44 0.84 0.30
C VAL A 115 -9.23 1.93 1.36
N ILE A 116 -8.08 2.57 1.37
CA ILE A 116 -7.78 3.71 2.24
C ILE A 116 -8.84 4.81 2.04
N CYS A 117 -9.34 5.36 3.14
CA CYS A 117 -10.32 6.45 3.11
C CYS A 117 -9.65 7.78 2.73
N ALA A 118 -9.78 8.18 1.47
CA ALA A 118 -9.19 9.41 0.93
C ALA A 118 -9.72 10.70 1.60
N GLY A 119 -10.89 10.62 2.23
CA GLY A 119 -11.48 11.73 2.98
C GLY A 119 -11.02 11.84 4.42
N ASN A 120 -10.29 10.86 4.93
CA ASN A 120 -9.82 10.83 6.31
C ASN A 120 -8.37 11.32 6.40
N GLU A 121 -8.15 12.44 7.09
CA GLU A 121 -6.80 13.00 7.22
C GLU A 121 -5.83 12.08 7.96
N LYS A 122 -6.31 11.29 8.94
CA LYS A 122 -5.48 10.28 9.60
C LYS A 122 -4.96 9.22 8.63
N SER A 123 -5.77 8.87 7.63
CA SER A 123 -5.38 7.90 6.60
C SER A 123 -4.31 8.47 5.67
N MET A 124 -4.42 9.75 5.32
CA MET A 124 -3.39 10.44 4.54
C MET A 124 -2.09 10.57 5.33
N GLN A 125 -2.16 10.93 6.61
CA GLN A 125 -1.00 11.00 7.48
C GLN A 125 -0.33 9.64 7.67
N PHE A 126 -1.11 8.57 7.79
CA PHE A 126 -0.58 7.20 7.85
C PHE A 126 0.27 6.88 6.61
N LEU A 127 -0.22 7.19 5.41
CA LEU A 127 0.53 6.96 4.17
C LEU A 127 1.83 7.77 4.13
N GLU A 128 1.79 9.04 4.50
CA GLU A 128 2.96 9.91 4.58
C GLU A 128 3.98 9.41 5.60
N ASP A 129 3.54 8.93 6.76
CA ASP A 129 4.40 8.36 7.80
C ASP A 129 5.09 7.08 7.36
N VAL A 130 4.34 6.18 6.68
CA VAL A 130 4.91 4.95 6.11
C VAL A 130 5.94 5.29 5.04
N LEU A 131 5.60 6.18 4.11
CA LEU A 131 6.54 6.62 3.07
C LEU A 131 7.79 7.29 3.66
N SER A 132 7.66 8.03 4.77
CA SER A 132 8.82 8.63 5.43
C SER A 132 9.83 7.56 5.89
N GLU A 133 9.37 6.51 6.57
CA GLU A 133 10.28 5.42 7.00
C GLU A 133 10.85 4.64 5.81
N VAL A 134 10.07 4.42 4.75
CA VAL A 134 10.53 3.76 3.53
C VAL A 134 11.61 4.59 2.84
N ILE A 135 11.42 5.90 2.72
CA ILE A 135 12.40 6.82 2.11
C ILE A 135 13.71 6.84 2.92
N ASP A 136 13.62 6.83 4.25
CA ASP A 136 14.81 6.80 5.11
C ASP A 136 15.57 5.47 5.03
N LEU A 137 14.86 4.38 4.71
CA LEU A 137 15.44 3.03 4.63
C LEU A 137 16.06 2.73 3.27
N PHE A 138 15.41 3.13 2.17
CA PHE A 138 15.81 2.84 0.80
C PHE A 138 16.54 4.02 0.16
N PRO A 139 17.76 3.81 -0.39
CA PRO A 139 18.53 4.87 -1.01
C PRO A 139 18.10 5.20 -2.46
N SER A 140 17.14 4.47 -3.03
CA SER A 140 16.70 4.65 -4.42
C SER A 140 16.10 6.03 -4.66
N GLU A 141 16.35 6.57 -5.82
CA GLU A 141 15.77 7.84 -6.29
C GLU A 141 14.24 7.77 -6.40
N TYR A 142 13.73 6.59 -6.77
CA TYR A 142 12.31 6.33 -6.97
C TYR A 142 11.72 5.48 -5.85
N ILE A 143 10.50 5.83 -5.46
CA ILE A 143 9.64 5.07 -4.53
C ILE A 143 8.35 4.76 -5.29
N HIS A 144 8.01 3.49 -5.46
CA HIS A 144 6.78 3.09 -6.13
C HIS A 144 5.61 3.14 -5.14
N VAL A 145 4.53 3.83 -5.52
CA VAL A 145 3.34 4.00 -4.66
C VAL A 145 2.13 3.21 -5.17
N GLY A 146 2.33 2.32 -6.13
CA GLY A 146 1.26 1.54 -6.74
C GLY A 146 0.28 2.42 -7.50
N GLY A 147 -0.98 2.32 -7.15
CA GLY A 147 -2.07 3.10 -7.72
C GLY A 147 -2.97 2.32 -8.66
N ASP A 148 -2.72 1.03 -8.81
CA ASP A 148 -3.53 0.15 -9.63
C ASP A 148 -4.79 -0.36 -8.90
N GLU A 149 -5.73 -0.83 -9.65
CA GLU A 149 -6.91 -1.60 -9.25
C GLU A 149 -7.67 -1.06 -8.01
N CYS A 150 -7.68 0.26 -7.79
CA CYS A 150 -8.36 0.87 -6.66
C CYS A 150 -9.87 0.99 -6.90
N PRO A 151 -10.75 0.18 -6.27
CA PRO A 151 -12.20 0.32 -6.41
C PRO A 151 -12.71 1.62 -5.81
N LYS A 152 -13.74 2.20 -6.42
CA LYS A 152 -14.34 3.48 -5.99
C LYS A 152 -15.60 3.29 -5.15
N VAL A 153 -16.13 2.07 -5.08
CA VAL A 153 -17.43 1.75 -4.48
C VAL A 153 -17.58 2.21 -3.02
N ARG A 154 -16.48 2.19 -2.26
CA ARG A 154 -16.49 2.69 -0.87
C ARG A 154 -16.47 4.21 -0.82
N TRP A 155 -15.71 4.87 -1.69
CA TRP A 155 -15.61 6.33 -1.74
C TRP A 155 -16.91 6.99 -2.17
N GLU A 156 -17.64 6.38 -3.12
CA GLU A 156 -18.96 6.84 -3.56
C GLU A 156 -19.95 7.02 -2.40
N LYS A 157 -19.87 6.13 -1.41
CA LYS A 157 -20.78 6.08 -0.26
C LYS A 157 -20.22 6.70 1.01
N CYS A 158 -18.93 7.04 1.02
CA CYS A 158 -18.25 7.54 2.22
C CYS A 158 -18.46 9.05 2.40
N PRO A 159 -19.12 9.51 3.47
CA PRO A 159 -19.34 10.93 3.68
C PRO A 159 -18.05 11.76 3.75
N LYS A 160 -16.97 11.17 4.30
CA LYS A 160 -15.65 11.83 4.39
C LYS A 160 -15.03 12.02 3.00
N CYS A 161 -15.09 10.99 2.13
CA CYS A 161 -14.58 11.06 0.77
C CYS A 161 -15.39 12.07 -0.06
N GLN A 162 -16.71 12.07 0.05
CA GLN A 162 -17.57 13.02 -0.63
C GLN A 162 -17.34 14.47 -0.13
N ALA A 163 -17.08 14.64 1.17
CA ALA A 163 -16.69 15.94 1.71
C ALA A 163 -15.33 16.43 1.18
N ARG A 164 -14.36 15.52 1.01
CA ARG A 164 -13.05 15.83 0.41
C ARG A 164 -13.20 16.23 -1.06
N ILE A 165 -13.95 15.48 -1.86
CA ILE A 165 -14.27 15.81 -3.25
C ILE A 165 -14.82 17.24 -3.36
N LYS A 166 -15.77 17.57 -2.49
CA LYS A 166 -16.37 18.92 -2.46
C LYS A 166 -15.35 20.00 -2.04
N ALA A 167 -14.58 19.75 -1.00
CA ALA A 167 -13.60 20.70 -0.46
C ALA A 167 -12.48 21.02 -1.45
N GLU A 168 -12.00 20.02 -2.19
CA GLU A 168 -10.95 20.17 -3.20
C GLU A 168 -11.50 20.61 -4.58
N GLY A 169 -12.81 20.79 -4.69
CA GLY A 169 -13.45 21.18 -5.95
C GLY A 169 -13.33 20.13 -7.06
N ILE A 170 -13.11 18.87 -6.69
CA ILE A 170 -12.97 17.75 -7.63
C ILE A 170 -14.29 17.51 -8.35
N LYS A 171 -14.23 17.36 -9.67
CA LYS A 171 -15.40 17.11 -10.52
C LYS A 171 -15.09 16.01 -11.50
N GLY A 172 -16.05 15.12 -11.70
CA GLY A 172 -16.01 14.18 -12.81
C GLY A 172 -16.19 14.87 -14.16
N ASP A 173 -15.82 14.18 -15.20
CA ASP A 173 -16.06 14.60 -16.59
C ASP A 173 -16.79 13.50 -17.38
N LYS A 174 -16.74 13.58 -18.73
CA LYS A 174 -17.41 12.59 -19.61
C LYS A 174 -16.73 11.19 -19.59
N LYS A 175 -15.51 11.10 -19.06
CA LYS A 175 -14.70 9.88 -19.10
C LYS A 175 -14.46 9.30 -17.71
N HIS A 176 -14.38 10.17 -16.69
CA HIS A 176 -13.94 9.81 -15.36
C HIS A 176 -14.91 10.37 -14.30
N SER A 177 -15.16 9.57 -13.27
CA SER A 177 -15.95 9.98 -12.11
C SER A 177 -15.15 10.93 -11.20
N ALA A 178 -15.83 11.59 -10.27
CA ALA A 178 -15.17 12.41 -9.25
C ALA A 178 -14.28 11.56 -8.32
N GLU A 179 -14.66 10.30 -8.10
CA GLU A 179 -13.91 9.35 -7.28
C GLU A 179 -12.61 8.90 -7.98
N GLU A 180 -12.61 8.77 -9.31
CA GLU A 180 -11.37 8.52 -10.08
C GLU A 180 -10.40 9.70 -9.95
N TYR A 181 -10.91 10.93 -10.03
CA TYR A 181 -10.10 12.12 -9.75
C TYR A 181 -9.71 12.26 -8.27
N LEU A 182 -10.49 11.72 -7.34
CA LEU A 182 -10.09 11.63 -5.93
C LEU A 182 -8.86 10.72 -5.76
N GLN A 183 -8.73 9.66 -6.55
CA GLN A 183 -7.50 8.86 -6.57
C GLN A 183 -6.31 9.69 -7.07
N SER A 184 -6.49 10.46 -8.13
CA SER A 184 -5.44 11.37 -8.61
C SER A 184 -5.02 12.38 -7.54
N TYR A 185 -5.97 12.88 -6.74
CA TYR A 185 -5.67 13.74 -5.58
C TYR A 185 -4.78 13.02 -4.57
N VAL A 186 -5.10 11.76 -4.19
CA VAL A 186 -4.28 10.98 -3.26
C VAL A 186 -2.86 10.79 -3.80
N ILE A 187 -2.73 10.33 -5.03
CA ILE A 187 -1.41 10.11 -5.66
C ILE A 187 -0.62 11.43 -5.74
N SER A 188 -1.23 12.51 -6.19
CA SER A 188 -0.55 13.83 -6.27
C SER A 188 -0.14 14.36 -4.89
N ARG A 189 -0.87 14.03 -3.83
CA ARG A 189 -0.47 14.38 -2.47
C ARG A 189 0.76 13.58 -2.05
N MET A 190 0.80 12.29 -2.33
CA MET A 190 1.95 11.44 -2.03
C MET A 190 3.17 11.81 -2.88
N GLU A 191 2.98 12.12 -4.17
CA GLU A 191 4.01 12.66 -5.04
C GLU A 191 4.68 13.89 -4.43
N LYS A 192 3.90 14.91 -4.09
CA LYS A 192 4.41 16.13 -3.43
C LYS A 192 5.15 15.85 -2.13
N PHE A 193 4.64 14.90 -1.34
CA PHE A 193 5.30 14.49 -0.11
C PHE A 193 6.66 13.84 -0.40
N VAL A 194 6.73 12.89 -1.33
CA VAL A 194 7.96 12.19 -1.74
C VAL A 194 8.96 13.18 -2.34
N GLU A 195 8.51 14.10 -3.21
CA GLU A 195 9.34 15.17 -3.78
C GLU A 195 9.90 16.10 -2.69
N SER A 196 9.12 16.42 -1.66
CA SER A 196 9.58 17.23 -0.54
C SER A 196 10.75 16.59 0.25
N LYS A 197 10.91 15.27 0.11
CA LYS A 197 12.01 14.48 0.66
C LYS A 197 13.15 14.27 -0.33
N GLY A 198 13.10 14.88 -1.51
CA GLY A 198 14.12 14.78 -2.56
C GLY A 198 14.11 13.44 -3.30
N ARG A 199 12.96 12.80 -3.39
CA ARG A 199 12.73 11.55 -4.14
C ARG A 199 11.63 11.76 -5.18
N HIS A 200 11.38 10.75 -6.00
CA HIS A 200 10.32 10.71 -7.01
C HIS A 200 9.44 9.49 -6.86
N ILE A 201 8.20 9.53 -7.38
CA ILE A 201 7.33 8.35 -7.48
C ILE A 201 7.40 7.76 -8.88
#